data_80eda9938cfe3bfd438157b785b1620c
#
_entry.id   80eda9938cfe3bfd438157b785b1620c
#
_cell.length_a   1.000
_cell.length_b   1.000
_cell.length_c   1.000
_cell.angle_alpha   90.00
_cell.angle_beta   90.00
_cell.angle_gamma   90.00
#
_symmetry.space_group_name_H-M   'P 1'
#
loop_
_entity.id
_entity.type
_entity.pdbx_description
1 polymer ?
#
loop_
_entity_poly.entity_id
_entity_poly.type
_entity_poly.pdbx_seq_one_letter_code
_entity_poly.pdbx_strand_id
1 'polypeptide(L)'
;MGRSKAEVTQQHRRQLFEVADSQAGYFSAKQAEAAGFSRRLQHHYARIGEWLRPERGVYRLRDYPEGNADQFARLTLWSRDIHDQPQAVVSHDTALRHHDLSDHDPSRVHLTVPPGFRKVPPRGVVLHRARLAPQDTQPAGGYRVTTPARTLLDLADSPISPEHLHRAVQEASERGLIRPRRLLAAAQDLPPAARHRLLSALETVLTIAHSDFPGSGQE
;
A
#
# COMPACT_ATOMS: atom_id res chain seq x y z
N MET A 1 45.23 -0.52 -7.52
CA MET A 1 44.77 0.41 -8.58
C MET A 1 43.55 1.14 -8.01
N GLY A 2 43.66 2.42 -7.65
CA GLY A 2 42.59 3.22 -7.11
C GLY A 2 41.59 3.64 -8.20
N ARG A 3 40.27 3.53 -7.93
CA ARG A 3 39.24 4.02 -8.84
C ARG A 3 39.37 5.54 -9.01
N SER A 4 39.11 6.04 -10.22
CA SER A 4 39.07 7.49 -10.46
C SER A 4 37.89 8.16 -9.74
N LYS A 5 37.99 9.46 -9.46
CA LYS A 5 36.90 10.22 -8.84
C LYS A 5 35.61 10.17 -9.69
N ALA A 6 35.73 10.10 -11.01
CA ALA A 6 34.60 9.99 -11.94
C ALA A 6 33.93 8.62 -11.83
N GLU A 7 34.69 7.53 -11.75
CA GLU A 7 34.16 6.16 -11.57
C GLU A 7 33.43 6.01 -10.23
N VAL A 8 33.95 6.60 -9.15
CA VAL A 8 33.29 6.61 -7.82
C VAL A 8 31.97 7.35 -7.90
N THR A 9 31.94 8.52 -8.56
CA THR A 9 30.70 9.31 -8.71
C THR A 9 29.67 8.57 -9.55
N GLN A 10 30.09 7.89 -10.62
CA GLN A 10 29.19 7.10 -11.45
C GLN A 10 28.62 5.90 -10.71
N GLN A 11 29.43 5.23 -9.88
CA GLN A 11 28.98 4.13 -9.03
C GLN A 11 27.92 4.60 -8.02
N HIS A 12 28.12 5.75 -7.35
CA HIS A 12 27.14 6.32 -6.42
C HIS A 12 25.80 6.62 -7.13
N ARG A 13 25.85 7.21 -8.31
CA ARG A 13 24.65 7.49 -9.11
C ARG A 13 23.89 6.21 -9.46
N ARG A 14 24.59 5.16 -9.87
CA ARG A 14 24.00 3.88 -10.19
C ARG A 14 23.33 3.24 -8.96
N GLN A 15 24.01 3.22 -7.83
CA GLN A 15 23.45 2.70 -6.58
C GLN A 15 22.20 3.46 -6.15
N LEU A 16 22.22 4.79 -6.25
CA LEU A 16 21.04 5.59 -5.93
C LEU A 16 19.90 5.34 -6.92
N PHE A 17 20.20 5.20 -8.21
CA PHE A 17 19.20 4.90 -9.21
C PHE A 17 18.53 3.56 -8.97
N GLU A 18 19.27 2.51 -8.63
CA GLU A 18 18.73 1.18 -8.31
C GLU A 18 17.75 1.25 -7.10
N VAL A 19 18.09 2.05 -6.08
CA VAL A 19 17.21 2.30 -4.94
C VAL A 19 15.96 3.07 -5.37
N ALA A 20 16.14 4.15 -6.12
CA ALA A 20 15.03 5.00 -6.58
C ALA A 20 14.08 4.23 -7.51
N ASP A 21 14.62 3.44 -8.42
CA ASP A 21 13.87 2.63 -9.38
C ASP A 21 12.91 1.65 -8.68
N SER A 22 13.37 1.00 -7.61
CA SER A 22 12.53 0.13 -6.79
C SER A 22 11.41 0.87 -6.01
N GLN A 23 11.42 2.21 -6.02
CA GLN A 23 10.53 3.08 -5.25
C GLN A 23 9.88 4.17 -6.11
N ALA A 24 9.60 3.89 -7.39
CA ALA A 24 8.98 4.82 -8.34
C ALA A 24 9.74 6.17 -8.46
N GLY A 25 11.06 6.10 -8.48
CA GLY A 25 11.93 7.27 -8.58
C GLY A 25 12.20 8.01 -7.26
N TYR A 26 11.60 7.58 -6.15
CA TYR A 26 11.76 8.21 -4.84
C TYR A 26 12.86 7.56 -4.01
N PHE A 27 13.43 8.34 -3.09
CA PHE A 27 14.41 7.87 -2.12
C PHE A 27 14.47 8.78 -0.89
N SER A 28 14.90 8.24 0.24
CA SER A 28 15.10 9.02 1.46
C SER A 28 16.48 9.68 1.50
N ALA A 29 16.63 10.71 2.34
CA ALA A 29 17.91 11.34 2.62
C ALA A 29 18.95 10.33 3.13
N LYS A 30 18.54 9.33 3.92
CA LYS A 30 19.43 8.27 4.44
C LYS A 30 19.86 7.31 3.32
N GLN A 31 18.97 6.96 2.41
CA GLN A 31 19.31 6.14 1.25
C GLN A 31 20.30 6.85 0.33
N ALA A 32 20.11 8.15 0.11
CA ALA A 32 21.08 8.95 -0.64
C ALA A 32 22.44 9.01 0.07
N GLU A 33 22.46 9.14 1.40
CA GLU A 33 23.69 9.13 2.19
C GLU A 33 24.40 7.76 2.11
N ALA A 34 23.65 6.66 2.21
CA ALA A 34 24.17 5.30 2.02
C ALA A 34 24.74 5.06 0.61
N ALA A 35 24.15 5.70 -0.42
CA ALA A 35 24.67 5.69 -1.80
C ALA A 35 25.86 6.65 -2.03
N GLY A 36 26.38 7.31 -0.98
CA GLY A 36 27.58 8.18 -1.06
C GLY A 36 27.26 9.67 -1.28
N PHE A 37 25.99 10.10 -1.24
CA PHE A 37 25.63 11.51 -1.36
C PHE A 37 25.50 12.17 0.01
N SER A 38 26.55 12.91 0.41
CA SER A 38 26.52 13.70 1.64
C SER A 38 25.33 14.68 1.64
N ARG A 39 24.89 15.14 2.82
CA ARG A 39 23.80 16.12 2.94
C ARG A 39 24.03 17.38 2.13
N ARG A 40 25.30 17.85 2.04
CA ARG A 40 25.66 18.99 1.19
C ARG A 40 25.39 18.71 -0.29
N LEU A 41 25.72 17.53 -0.78
CA LEU A 41 25.43 17.10 -2.16
C LEU A 41 23.93 16.96 -2.40
N GLN A 42 23.19 16.39 -1.45
CA GLN A 42 21.72 16.29 -1.54
C GLN A 42 21.07 17.68 -1.70
N HIS A 43 21.48 18.65 -0.88
CA HIS A 43 21.04 20.03 -1.03
C HIS A 43 21.45 20.67 -2.36
N HIS A 44 22.63 20.37 -2.83
CA HIS A 44 23.10 20.86 -4.13
C HIS A 44 22.23 20.31 -5.29
N TYR A 45 22.01 18.98 -5.35
CA TYR A 45 21.18 18.37 -6.39
C TYR A 45 19.73 18.84 -6.33
N ALA A 46 19.17 19.05 -5.15
CA ALA A 46 17.83 19.63 -5.00
C ALA A 46 17.78 21.09 -5.48
N ARG A 47 18.82 21.90 -5.21
CA ARG A 47 18.90 23.31 -5.63
C ARG A 47 19.03 23.49 -7.14
N ILE A 48 19.84 22.65 -7.79
CA ILE A 48 19.99 22.71 -9.26
C ILE A 48 18.85 21.98 -9.98
N GLY A 49 17.93 21.36 -9.20
CA GLY A 49 16.73 20.74 -9.68
C GLY A 49 16.88 19.36 -10.31
N GLU A 50 18.04 18.72 -10.21
CA GLU A 50 18.24 17.31 -10.56
C GLU A 50 17.38 16.37 -9.69
N TRP A 51 17.14 16.79 -8.43
CA TRP A 51 16.27 16.10 -7.50
C TRP A 51 15.12 17.01 -7.09
N LEU A 52 13.91 16.48 -7.14
CA LEU A 52 12.73 17.11 -6.54
C LEU A 52 12.68 16.77 -5.06
N ARG A 53 12.17 17.67 -4.23
CA ARG A 53 12.02 17.47 -2.78
C ARG A 53 10.57 17.65 -2.35
N PRO A 54 9.70 16.66 -2.57
CA PRO A 54 8.28 16.78 -2.26
C PRO A 54 7.99 16.87 -0.76
N GLU A 55 8.81 16.22 0.07
CA GLU A 55 8.65 16.18 1.52
C GLU A 55 10.00 16.35 2.23
N ARG A 56 9.97 16.65 3.52
CA ARG A 56 11.19 16.73 4.33
C ARG A 56 11.89 15.36 4.38
N GLY A 57 13.12 15.30 3.84
CA GLY A 57 13.93 14.07 3.82
C GLY A 57 13.50 13.04 2.79
N VAL A 58 12.59 13.39 1.88
CA VAL A 58 12.19 12.58 0.73
C VAL A 58 12.56 13.33 -0.54
N TYR A 59 13.21 12.64 -1.46
CA TYR A 59 13.62 13.13 -2.76
C TYR A 59 13.06 12.25 -3.87
N ARG A 60 13.02 12.81 -5.09
CA ARG A 60 12.67 12.10 -6.33
C ARG A 60 13.65 12.50 -7.42
N LEU A 61 14.05 11.55 -8.24
CA LEU A 61 14.78 11.87 -9.48
C LEU A 61 13.85 12.65 -10.41
N ARG A 62 14.33 13.81 -10.94
CA ARG A 62 13.52 14.69 -11.79
C ARG A 62 12.97 13.97 -13.02
N ASP A 63 13.86 13.26 -13.71
CA ASP A 63 13.56 12.66 -15.02
C ASP A 63 12.99 11.24 -14.88
N TYR A 64 12.65 10.81 -13.66
CA TYR A 64 12.00 9.52 -13.47
C TYR A 64 10.55 9.60 -13.96
N PRO A 65 10.08 8.65 -14.80
CA PRO A 65 8.71 8.66 -15.32
C PRO A 65 7.66 8.75 -14.21
N GLU A 66 6.61 9.55 -14.43
CA GLU A 66 5.47 9.61 -13.51
C GLU A 66 4.57 8.39 -13.70
N GLY A 67 4.05 7.88 -12.61
CA GLY A 67 3.19 6.71 -12.61
C GLY A 67 2.16 6.70 -11.47
N ASN A 68 1.19 5.82 -11.57
CA ASN A 68 0.11 5.69 -10.58
C ASN A 68 0.61 5.32 -9.17
N ALA A 69 1.82 4.75 -9.08
CA ALA A 69 2.44 4.37 -7.81
C ALA A 69 3.12 5.53 -7.07
N ASP A 70 3.35 6.67 -7.73
CA ASP A 70 4.18 7.77 -7.23
C ASP A 70 3.74 8.29 -5.87
N GLN A 71 2.44 8.56 -5.72
CA GLN A 71 1.91 9.08 -4.46
C GLN A 71 2.07 8.06 -3.31
N PHE A 72 1.95 6.77 -3.58
CA PHE A 72 2.06 5.72 -2.57
C PHE A 72 3.51 5.47 -2.17
N ALA A 73 4.45 5.46 -3.12
CA ALA A 73 5.88 5.38 -2.87
C ALA A 73 6.35 6.59 -2.02
N ARG A 74 5.92 7.80 -2.37
CA ARG A 74 6.19 9.01 -1.60
C ARG A 74 5.68 8.91 -0.16
N LEU A 75 4.43 8.47 0.03
CA LEU A 75 3.81 8.33 1.34
C LEU A 75 4.45 7.21 2.17
N THR A 76 4.91 6.14 1.53
CA THR A 76 5.70 5.08 2.15
C THR A 76 6.99 5.64 2.73
N LEU A 77 7.74 6.41 1.94
CA LEU A 77 8.98 7.06 2.41
C LEU A 77 8.71 8.12 3.49
N TRP A 78 7.65 8.91 3.35
CA TRP A 78 7.23 9.85 4.39
C TRP A 78 6.95 9.13 5.72
N SER A 79 6.39 7.94 5.69
CA SER A 79 6.00 7.21 6.89
C SER A 79 7.16 6.61 7.69
N ARG A 80 8.38 6.57 7.14
CA ARG A 80 9.54 5.89 7.73
C ARG A 80 9.85 6.36 9.15
N ASP A 81 10.20 5.41 10.00
CA ASP A 81 10.62 5.66 11.37
C ASP A 81 12.09 6.14 11.46
N ILE A 82 12.62 6.20 12.70
CA ILE A 82 14.02 6.59 12.95
C ILE A 82 15.05 5.59 12.40
N HIS A 83 14.62 4.34 12.17
CA HIS A 83 15.43 3.27 11.58
C HIS A 83 15.27 3.17 10.06
N ASP A 84 14.56 4.14 9.45
CA ASP A 84 14.28 4.20 8.02
C ASP A 84 13.34 3.06 7.55
N GLN A 85 12.53 2.50 8.46
CA GLN A 85 11.56 1.45 8.14
C GLN A 85 10.21 2.07 7.77
N PRO A 86 9.64 1.74 6.59
CA PRO A 86 8.30 2.18 6.20
C PRO A 86 7.25 1.65 7.19
N GLN A 87 6.34 2.53 7.60
CA GLN A 87 5.28 2.19 8.55
C GLN A 87 3.88 2.23 7.95
N ALA A 88 3.69 2.94 6.84
CA ALA A 88 2.39 3.04 6.19
C ALA A 88 2.18 1.90 5.19
N VAL A 89 0.96 1.37 5.21
CA VAL A 89 0.45 0.40 4.25
C VAL A 89 -0.80 1.00 3.62
N VAL A 90 -0.92 0.98 2.31
CA VAL A 90 -2.13 1.37 1.57
C VAL A 90 -3.27 0.44 1.95
N SER A 91 -4.44 0.99 2.31
CA SER A 91 -5.53 0.21 2.91
C SER A 91 -6.91 0.78 2.56
N HIS A 92 -7.98 0.13 3.03
CA HIS A 92 -9.38 0.57 2.92
C HIS A 92 -9.76 0.88 1.45
N ASP A 93 -10.46 2.00 1.18
CA ASP A 93 -10.93 2.37 -0.16
C ASP A 93 -9.79 2.49 -1.18
N THR A 94 -8.60 2.96 -0.75
CA THR A 94 -7.45 3.06 -1.64
C THR A 94 -6.92 1.66 -2.03
N ALA A 95 -6.90 0.72 -1.11
CA ALA A 95 -6.54 -0.66 -1.40
C ALA A 95 -7.63 -1.37 -2.22
N LEU A 96 -8.90 -1.08 -1.97
CA LEU A 96 -10.01 -1.59 -2.76
C LEU A 96 -9.87 -1.19 -4.24
N ARG A 97 -9.57 0.08 -4.49
CA ARG A 97 -9.30 0.59 -5.84
C ARG A 97 -8.03 -0.02 -6.45
N HIS A 98 -6.97 -0.21 -5.66
CA HIS A 98 -5.74 -0.87 -6.10
C HIS A 98 -5.98 -2.32 -6.58
N HIS A 99 -6.91 -3.03 -5.94
CA HIS A 99 -7.28 -4.40 -6.32
C HIS A 99 -8.32 -4.46 -7.45
N ASP A 100 -8.71 -3.30 -8.01
CA ASP A 100 -9.79 -3.17 -9.00
C ASP A 100 -11.12 -3.79 -8.51
N LEU A 101 -11.41 -3.63 -7.22
CA LEU A 101 -12.65 -4.05 -6.58
C LEU A 101 -13.62 -2.88 -6.36
N SER A 102 -13.37 -1.74 -6.98
CA SER A 102 -14.20 -0.56 -6.97
C SER A 102 -13.89 0.34 -8.17
N ASP A 103 -14.94 0.83 -8.81
CA ASP A 103 -14.84 1.84 -9.88
C ASP A 103 -14.66 3.26 -9.33
N HIS A 104 -14.82 3.43 -8.01
CA HIS A 104 -14.74 4.73 -7.36
C HIS A 104 -13.32 5.06 -6.93
N ASP A 105 -12.81 6.20 -7.40
CA ASP A 105 -11.56 6.76 -6.92
C ASP A 105 -11.78 7.46 -5.58
N PRO A 106 -11.14 7.00 -4.50
CA PRO A 106 -11.31 7.65 -3.20
C PRO A 106 -10.74 9.06 -3.23
N SER A 107 -11.51 10.02 -2.71
CA SER A 107 -11.10 11.44 -2.61
C SER A 107 -9.90 11.67 -1.69
N ARG A 108 -9.53 10.68 -0.91
CA ARG A 108 -8.39 10.67 0.02
C ARG A 108 -7.64 9.35 -0.07
N VAL A 109 -6.33 9.42 0.20
CA VAL A 109 -5.50 8.21 0.33
C VAL A 109 -5.64 7.64 1.73
N HIS A 110 -6.06 6.41 1.84
CA HIS A 110 -6.20 5.68 3.10
C HIS A 110 -4.96 4.84 3.37
N LEU A 111 -4.36 5.04 4.53
CA LEU A 111 -3.17 4.32 4.99
C LEU A 111 -3.41 3.73 6.37
N THR A 112 -3.01 2.47 6.56
CA THR A 112 -2.91 1.89 7.88
C THR A 112 -1.48 2.04 8.41
N VAL A 113 -1.35 2.52 9.64
CA VAL A 113 -0.09 2.73 10.36
C VAL A 113 -0.13 2.08 11.73
N PRO A 114 1.02 1.76 12.35
CA PRO A 114 1.05 1.22 13.71
C PRO A 114 0.36 2.16 14.71
N PRO A 115 -0.22 1.64 15.82
CA PRO A 115 -0.90 2.46 16.84
C PRO A 115 -0.04 3.59 17.41
N GLY A 116 1.28 3.38 17.51
CA GLY A 116 2.24 4.38 18.01
C GLY A 116 2.70 5.43 16.99
N PHE A 117 2.16 5.45 15.79
CA PHE A 117 2.56 6.39 14.75
C PHE A 117 2.19 7.84 15.10
N ARG A 118 3.15 8.77 15.01
CA ARG A 118 3.00 10.15 15.51
C ARG A 118 3.10 11.24 14.45
N LYS A 119 3.48 10.91 13.20
CA LYS A 119 3.58 11.94 12.16
C LYS A 119 2.20 12.46 11.78
N VAL A 120 2.13 13.76 11.52
CA VAL A 120 0.93 14.43 11.00
C VAL A 120 0.80 14.04 9.52
N PRO A 121 -0.36 13.52 9.08
CA PRO A 121 -0.55 13.14 7.70
C PRO A 121 -0.50 14.34 6.76
N PRO A 122 0.02 14.19 5.55
CA PRO A 122 -0.13 15.18 4.49
C PRO A 122 -1.62 15.43 4.16
N ARG A 123 -1.90 16.57 3.54
CA ARG A 123 -3.26 16.88 3.08
C ARG A 123 -3.79 15.78 2.14
N GLY A 124 -5.04 15.39 2.32
CA GLY A 124 -5.66 14.35 1.51
C GLY A 124 -5.35 12.91 1.95
N VAL A 125 -4.69 12.73 3.09
CA VAL A 125 -4.39 11.39 3.66
C VAL A 125 -5.24 11.14 4.89
N VAL A 126 -5.82 9.95 4.99
CA VAL A 126 -6.51 9.41 6.17
C VAL A 126 -5.65 8.33 6.79
N LEU A 127 -5.40 8.42 8.10
CA LEU A 127 -4.65 7.40 8.84
C LEU A 127 -5.58 6.53 9.67
N HIS A 128 -5.49 5.23 9.45
CA HIS A 128 -6.06 4.20 10.29
C HIS A 128 -4.97 3.61 11.19
N ARG A 129 -5.25 3.38 12.45
CA ARG A 129 -4.27 2.85 13.42
C ARG A 129 -4.60 1.41 13.74
N ALA A 130 -3.81 0.48 13.22
CA ALA A 130 -3.96 -0.95 13.49
C ALA A 130 -2.60 -1.66 13.41
N ARG A 131 -2.53 -2.84 14.02
CA ARG A 131 -1.42 -3.77 13.80
C ARG A 131 -1.79 -4.65 12.62
N LEU A 132 -0.91 -4.70 11.62
CA LEU A 132 -1.03 -5.60 10.48
C LEU A 132 -0.02 -6.73 10.65
N ALA A 133 -0.47 -7.96 10.49
CA ALA A 133 0.41 -9.10 10.42
C ALA A 133 1.10 -9.15 9.02
N PRO A 134 2.25 -9.83 8.89
CA PRO A 134 2.94 -9.93 7.59
C PRO A 134 2.05 -10.46 6.46
N GLN A 135 1.15 -11.41 6.75
CA GLN A 135 0.19 -12.00 5.81
C GLN A 135 -0.95 -11.05 5.41
N ASP A 136 -1.18 -9.96 6.15
CA ASP A 136 -2.22 -8.97 5.84
C ASP A 136 -1.81 -8.01 4.74
N THR A 137 -0.56 -8.05 4.31
CA THR A 137 0.01 -7.08 3.38
C THR A 137 0.82 -7.74 2.28
N GLN A 138 0.83 -7.11 1.11
CA GLN A 138 1.63 -7.55 -0.04
C GLN A 138 2.41 -6.38 -0.65
N PRO A 139 3.56 -6.64 -1.33
CA PRO A 139 4.30 -5.61 -2.03
C PRO A 139 3.57 -5.16 -3.31
N ALA A 140 3.71 -3.88 -3.67
CA ALA A 140 3.07 -3.27 -4.82
C ALA A 140 3.93 -2.14 -5.42
N GLY A 141 5.11 -2.46 -5.98
CA GLY A 141 5.93 -1.49 -6.72
C GLY A 141 6.36 -0.26 -5.92
N GLY A 142 7.17 -0.46 -4.88
CA GLY A 142 7.71 0.63 -4.05
C GLY A 142 6.89 0.99 -2.82
N TYR A 143 5.76 0.32 -2.58
CA TYR A 143 4.92 0.45 -1.38
C TYR A 143 4.34 -0.91 -0.98
N ARG A 144 3.61 -0.94 0.11
CA ARG A 144 2.82 -2.11 0.52
C ARG A 144 1.34 -1.75 0.53
N VAL A 145 0.51 -2.74 0.23
CA VAL A 145 -0.94 -2.64 0.26
C VAL A 145 -1.52 -3.78 1.09
N THR A 146 -2.66 -3.58 1.74
CA THR A 146 -3.38 -4.68 2.38
C THR A 146 -3.84 -5.71 1.35
N THR A 147 -3.79 -6.99 1.69
CA THR A 147 -4.32 -8.06 0.82
C THR A 147 -5.83 -7.86 0.60
N PRO A 148 -6.42 -8.41 -0.47
CA PRO A 148 -7.86 -8.32 -0.72
C PRO A 148 -8.70 -8.73 0.50
N ALA A 149 -8.36 -9.85 1.15
CA ALA A 149 -9.05 -10.31 2.34
C ALA A 149 -8.96 -9.28 3.50
N ARG A 150 -7.76 -8.76 3.77
CA ARG A 150 -7.58 -7.74 4.80
C ARG A 150 -8.31 -6.44 4.45
N THR A 151 -8.27 -6.03 3.20
CA THR A 151 -9.00 -4.84 2.71
C THR A 151 -10.50 -4.94 2.98
N LEU A 152 -11.12 -6.09 2.73
CA LEU A 152 -12.55 -6.31 2.98
C LEU A 152 -12.88 -6.32 4.48
N LEU A 153 -11.99 -6.85 5.32
CA LEU A 153 -12.14 -6.77 6.79
C LEU A 153 -12.09 -5.32 7.27
N ASP A 154 -11.12 -4.53 6.80
CA ASP A 154 -10.97 -3.12 7.14
C ASP A 154 -12.18 -2.30 6.68
N LEU A 155 -12.71 -2.58 5.49
CA LEU A 155 -13.89 -1.92 4.95
C LEU A 155 -15.16 -2.27 5.72
N ALA A 156 -15.31 -3.51 6.15
CA ALA A 156 -16.44 -3.91 6.99
C ALA A 156 -16.50 -3.12 8.31
N ASP A 157 -15.36 -2.67 8.83
CA ASP A 157 -15.29 -1.81 10.03
C ASP A 157 -15.32 -0.29 9.71
N SER A 158 -15.50 0.06 8.44
CA SER A 158 -15.55 1.45 7.96
C SER A 158 -17.00 1.86 7.59
N PRO A 159 -17.30 3.16 7.45
CA PRO A 159 -18.60 3.64 6.99
C PRO A 159 -18.76 3.46 5.47
N ILE A 160 -18.72 2.22 5.00
CA ILE A 160 -19.01 1.84 3.61
C ILE A 160 -20.49 1.46 3.47
N SER A 161 -21.10 1.72 2.29
CA SER A 161 -22.45 1.25 2.05
C SER A 161 -22.51 -0.29 1.95
N PRO A 162 -23.60 -0.91 2.43
CA PRO A 162 -23.76 -2.36 2.34
C PRO A 162 -23.62 -2.90 0.92
N GLU A 163 -24.19 -2.20 -0.05
CA GLU A 163 -24.17 -2.58 -1.46
C GLU A 163 -22.76 -2.56 -2.02
N HIS A 164 -21.94 -1.59 -1.60
CA HIS A 164 -20.55 -1.47 -2.05
C HIS A 164 -19.69 -2.58 -1.47
N LEU A 165 -19.84 -2.86 -0.16
CA LEU A 165 -19.15 -3.99 0.48
C LEU A 165 -19.55 -5.32 -0.16
N HIS A 166 -20.85 -5.52 -0.41
CA HIS A 166 -21.38 -6.72 -1.06
C HIS A 166 -20.76 -6.95 -2.44
N ARG A 167 -20.77 -5.92 -3.30
CA ARG A 167 -20.16 -5.99 -4.64
C ARG A 167 -18.68 -6.34 -4.57
N ALA A 168 -17.93 -5.69 -3.67
CA ALA A 168 -16.51 -5.95 -3.49
C ALA A 168 -16.21 -7.38 -3.03
N VAL A 169 -17.00 -7.93 -2.12
CA VAL A 169 -16.89 -9.32 -1.65
C VAL A 169 -17.21 -10.31 -2.79
N GLN A 170 -18.29 -10.06 -3.52
CA GLN A 170 -18.69 -10.89 -4.67
C GLN A 170 -17.60 -10.92 -5.73
N GLU A 171 -17.15 -9.76 -6.21
CA GLU A 171 -16.13 -9.65 -7.24
C GLU A 171 -14.79 -10.27 -6.80
N ALA A 172 -14.38 -10.04 -5.56
CA ALA A 172 -13.17 -10.64 -5.02
C ALA A 172 -13.25 -12.17 -4.97
N SER A 173 -14.45 -12.71 -4.70
CA SER A 173 -14.69 -14.16 -4.72
C SER A 173 -14.68 -14.74 -6.14
N GLU A 174 -15.40 -14.12 -7.07
CA GLU A 174 -15.48 -14.53 -8.49
C GLU A 174 -14.10 -14.53 -9.16
N ARG A 175 -13.26 -13.53 -8.85
CA ARG A 175 -11.88 -13.44 -9.34
C ARG A 175 -10.89 -14.32 -8.57
N GLY A 176 -11.34 -15.09 -7.58
CA GLY A 176 -10.47 -15.96 -6.78
C GLY A 176 -9.47 -15.22 -5.89
N LEU A 177 -9.65 -13.92 -5.65
CA LEU A 177 -8.77 -13.09 -4.83
C LEU A 177 -8.91 -13.39 -3.34
N ILE A 178 -10.06 -13.94 -2.93
CA ILE A 178 -10.36 -14.36 -1.56
C ILE A 178 -10.89 -15.78 -1.55
N ARG A 179 -10.83 -16.40 -0.38
CA ARG A 179 -11.53 -17.64 -0.07
C ARG A 179 -12.63 -17.35 0.94
N PRO A 180 -13.93 -17.38 0.56
CA PRO A 180 -15.04 -16.97 1.42
C PRO A 180 -15.02 -17.62 2.82
N ARG A 181 -14.73 -18.93 2.91
CA ARG A 181 -14.61 -19.63 4.20
C ARG A 181 -13.48 -19.11 5.09
N ARG A 182 -12.34 -18.69 4.50
CA ARG A 182 -11.24 -18.08 5.27
C ARG A 182 -11.58 -16.67 5.72
N LEU A 183 -12.24 -15.89 4.86
CA LEU A 183 -12.71 -14.55 5.21
C LEU A 183 -13.75 -14.61 6.34
N LEU A 184 -14.66 -15.58 6.28
CA LEU A 184 -15.64 -15.87 7.34
C LEU A 184 -14.96 -16.18 8.68
N ALA A 185 -13.90 -17.01 8.67
CA ALA A 185 -13.16 -17.31 9.89
C ALA A 185 -12.45 -16.05 10.45
N ALA A 186 -11.83 -15.25 9.60
CA ALA A 186 -11.17 -13.99 10.03
C ALA A 186 -12.17 -12.93 10.52
N ALA A 187 -13.42 -12.96 10.08
CA ALA A 187 -14.48 -12.06 10.53
C ALA A 187 -14.81 -12.20 12.03
N GLN A 188 -14.43 -13.31 12.67
CA GLN A 188 -14.70 -13.54 14.10
C GLN A 188 -13.99 -12.52 15.00
N ASP A 189 -12.88 -11.96 14.56
CA ASP A 189 -12.09 -10.97 15.29
C ASP A 189 -12.62 -9.53 15.12
N LEU A 190 -13.59 -9.31 14.23
CA LEU A 190 -14.19 -8.01 14.00
C LEU A 190 -15.19 -7.60 15.10
N PRO A 191 -15.38 -6.28 15.34
CA PRO A 191 -16.48 -5.78 16.15
C PRO A 191 -17.84 -6.31 15.65
N PRO A 192 -18.84 -6.52 16.54
CA PRO A 192 -20.12 -7.15 16.18
C PRO A 192 -20.81 -6.53 14.96
N ALA A 193 -20.83 -5.20 14.85
CA ALA A 193 -21.46 -4.50 13.74
C ALA A 193 -20.72 -4.71 12.42
N ALA A 194 -19.39 -4.66 12.42
CA ALA A 194 -18.54 -4.92 11.27
C ALA A 194 -18.66 -6.38 10.81
N ARG A 195 -18.64 -7.30 11.76
CA ARG A 195 -18.86 -8.73 11.50
C ARG A 195 -20.20 -8.96 10.82
N HIS A 196 -21.30 -8.39 11.36
CA HIS A 196 -22.62 -8.54 10.77
C HIS A 196 -22.66 -8.06 9.31
N ARG A 197 -22.09 -6.89 9.01
CA ARG A 197 -22.01 -6.36 7.63
C ARG A 197 -21.26 -7.30 6.69
N LEU A 198 -20.14 -7.86 7.14
CA LEU A 198 -19.34 -8.77 6.31
C LEU A 198 -20.05 -10.11 6.12
N LEU A 199 -20.69 -10.64 7.14
CA LEU A 199 -21.47 -11.88 7.05
C LEU A 199 -22.60 -11.74 6.06
N SER A 200 -23.38 -10.65 6.12
CA SER A 200 -24.43 -10.37 5.15
C SER A 200 -23.91 -10.32 3.70
N ALA A 201 -22.74 -9.72 3.49
CA ALA A 201 -22.13 -9.71 2.16
C ALA A 201 -21.64 -11.10 1.70
N LEU A 202 -21.21 -11.95 2.64
CA LEU A 202 -20.74 -13.31 2.32
C LEU A 202 -21.88 -14.32 2.10
N GLU A 203 -23.03 -14.15 2.73
CA GLU A 203 -24.17 -15.07 2.60
C GLU A 203 -24.58 -15.28 1.15
N THR A 204 -24.66 -14.21 0.37
CA THR A 204 -25.00 -14.28 -1.05
C THR A 204 -23.98 -15.10 -1.85
N VAL A 205 -22.69 -14.86 -1.59
CA VAL A 205 -21.59 -15.56 -2.28
C VAL A 205 -21.57 -17.05 -1.93
N LEU A 206 -21.82 -17.38 -0.67
CA LEU A 206 -21.85 -18.77 -0.20
C LEU A 206 -23.08 -19.53 -0.73
N THR A 207 -24.21 -18.85 -0.91
CA THR A 207 -25.43 -19.44 -1.45
C THR A 207 -25.27 -19.77 -2.94
N ILE A 208 -24.68 -18.88 -3.72
CA ILE A 208 -24.41 -19.11 -5.14
C ILE A 208 -23.45 -20.29 -5.32
N ALA A 209 -22.39 -20.37 -4.52
CA ALA A 209 -21.42 -21.46 -4.58
C ALA A 209 -22.00 -22.85 -4.24
N HIS A 210 -23.14 -22.92 -3.54
CA HIS A 210 -23.85 -24.17 -3.27
C HIS A 210 -24.81 -24.56 -4.39
N SER A 211 -25.33 -23.61 -5.17
CA SER A 211 -26.24 -23.89 -6.29
C SER A 211 -25.53 -24.38 -7.55
N ASP A 212 -24.24 -24.06 -7.70
CA ASP A 212 -23.44 -24.51 -8.86
C ASP A 212 -22.86 -25.94 -8.72
N PHE A 213 -23.13 -26.64 -7.63
CA PHE A 213 -22.86 -28.07 -7.49
C PHE A 213 -24.20 -28.85 -7.41
N PRO A 214 -24.86 -29.16 -8.54
CA PRO A 214 -25.95 -30.12 -8.51
C PRO A 214 -25.32 -31.44 -8.09
N GLY A 215 -25.79 -31.97 -6.98
CA GLY A 215 -25.33 -33.23 -6.44
C GLY A 215 -25.26 -34.28 -7.54
N SER A 216 -24.10 -34.93 -7.67
CA SER A 216 -23.98 -36.19 -8.35
C SER A 216 -24.92 -37.15 -7.63
N GLY A 217 -26.13 -37.25 -8.23
CA GLY A 217 -27.16 -38.14 -7.81
C GLY A 217 -26.70 -39.60 -7.83
N GLN A 218 -27.18 -40.26 -6.88
CA GLN A 218 -27.26 -41.69 -6.75
C GLN A 218 -27.64 -42.37 -8.07
N GLU A 219 -26.87 -43.34 -8.49
CA GLU A 219 -27.34 -44.64 -8.94
C GLU A 219 -26.33 -45.71 -8.53
#